data_665e3348cc79623c1f69bff8ea059c55
#
_entry.id   665e3348cc79623c1f69bff8ea059c55
#
_cell.length_a   1.000
_cell.length_b   1.000
_cell.length_c   1.000
_cell.angle_alpha   90.00
_cell.angle_beta   90.00
_cell.angle_gamma   90.00
#
_symmetry.space_group_name_H-M   'P 1'
#
loop_
_entity.id
_entity.type
_entity.pdbx_description
1 polymer ?
#
loop_
_entity_poly.entity_id
_entity_poly.type
_entity_poly.pdbx_seq_one_letter_code
_entity_poly.pdbx_strand_id
1 'polypeptide(L)'
;MRIRHLGGLTLGSTTFNAQRYKRDPATIARSGLDQYLVHVLVAGSIHGDFDDRDVTAGAGGICFIDLARPYQCRVDAGERLAMTIPRANIDKILGARDIHGLVLQAGNPMTRLLKDYLCGFHAVSGQLSASEDVAALEALTALLSAGLANAAPIQNAPDSLLGRALRARVLAYIDHHLAQPELGPELLMQRFRVSRAHLYRVFAELGGIAHIIKCKRLDAAYARIVDPRHARHPVGQTAAHFGFRDPARFRKAFISRFGVAPDEAREQCRLALPAGDSRNLLASHFSAHSHGHRQGPRAA
;
A
#
# COMPACT_ATOMS: atom_id res chain seq x y z
N MET A 1 -14.34 3.36 17.60
CA MET A 1 -14.11 3.05 16.17
C MET A 1 -15.34 2.33 15.62
N ARG A 2 -15.95 2.85 14.57
CA ARG A 2 -17.08 2.22 13.86
C ARG A 2 -16.59 1.83 12.48
N ILE A 3 -16.67 0.54 12.12
CA ILE A 3 -16.22 0.02 10.82
C ILE A 3 -17.42 -0.55 10.08
N ARG A 4 -17.51 -0.27 8.79
CA ARG A 4 -18.52 -0.80 7.85
C ARG A 4 -17.82 -1.42 6.65
N HIS A 5 -18.34 -2.55 6.19
CA HIS A 5 -17.92 -3.22 4.96
C HIS A 5 -19.00 -3.02 3.90
N LEU A 6 -18.62 -2.44 2.76
CA LEU A 6 -19.54 -2.00 1.71
C LEU A 6 -18.95 -2.38 0.35
N GLY A 7 -19.52 -3.38 -0.31
CA GLY A 7 -19.14 -3.73 -1.69
C GLY A 7 -17.63 -3.93 -1.95
N GLY A 8 -16.89 -4.50 -0.97
CA GLY A 8 -15.44 -4.66 -1.05
C GLY A 8 -14.63 -3.48 -0.51
N LEU A 9 -15.28 -2.36 -0.15
CA LEU A 9 -14.67 -1.24 0.57
C LEU A 9 -14.85 -1.44 2.07
N THR A 10 -13.95 -0.85 2.84
CA THR A 10 -14.13 -0.71 4.30
C THR A 10 -14.06 0.75 4.67
N LEU A 11 -15.03 1.24 5.40
CA LEU A 11 -15.13 2.64 5.85
C LEU A 11 -15.24 2.69 7.37
N GLY A 12 -14.50 3.56 8.02
CA GLY A 12 -14.55 3.69 9.48
C GLY A 12 -14.04 5.03 9.98
N SER A 13 -14.63 5.53 11.07
CA SER A 13 -14.17 6.73 11.76
C SER A 13 -13.35 6.38 13.00
N THR A 14 -12.34 7.19 13.28
CA THR A 14 -11.45 7.01 14.44
C THR A 14 -10.97 8.36 14.95
N THR A 15 -11.12 8.57 16.26
CA THR A 15 -10.41 9.60 17.01
C THR A 15 -9.13 9.01 17.61
N PHE A 16 -8.05 9.76 17.62
CA PHE A 16 -6.74 9.26 18.06
C PHE A 16 -5.88 10.38 18.68
N ASN A 17 -4.97 9.98 19.55
CA ASN A 17 -3.89 10.84 20.03
C ASN A 17 -2.76 10.90 19.01
N ALA A 18 -1.78 11.78 19.21
CA ALA A 18 -0.60 11.84 18.35
C ALA A 18 0.09 10.47 18.28
N GLN A 19 0.38 10.01 17.07
CA GLN A 19 0.93 8.67 16.79
C GLN A 19 1.98 8.74 15.68
N ARG A 20 2.85 7.73 15.65
CA ARG A 20 3.77 7.50 14.56
C ARG A 20 3.45 6.16 13.89
N TYR A 21 3.43 6.16 12.58
CA TYR A 21 3.22 4.96 11.77
C TYR A 21 4.46 4.70 10.93
N LYS A 22 4.84 3.45 10.88
CA LYS A 22 5.89 2.97 10.00
C LYS A 22 5.42 1.69 9.31
N ARG A 23 5.48 1.69 7.99
CA ARG A 23 5.20 0.52 7.16
C ARG A 23 6.44 0.22 6.33
N ASP A 24 7.23 -0.70 6.80
CA ASP A 24 8.46 -1.16 6.15
C ASP A 24 8.19 -2.37 5.24
N PRO A 25 9.17 -2.77 4.41
CA PRO A 25 9.04 -3.91 3.51
C PRO A 25 8.65 -5.22 4.20
N ALA A 26 9.10 -5.46 5.43
CA ALA A 26 8.73 -6.65 6.19
C ALA A 26 7.24 -6.64 6.57
N THR A 27 6.73 -5.50 7.01
CA THR A 27 5.31 -5.30 7.31
C THR A 27 4.43 -5.46 6.07
N ILE A 28 4.87 -4.93 4.92
CA ILE A 28 4.18 -5.06 3.63
C ILE A 28 4.06 -6.54 3.25
N ALA A 29 5.20 -7.25 3.22
CA ALA A 29 5.25 -8.65 2.82
C ALA A 29 4.43 -9.57 3.75
N ARG A 30 4.48 -9.31 5.06
CA ARG A 30 3.72 -10.08 6.06
C ARG A 30 2.21 -9.83 5.97
N SER A 31 1.79 -8.58 5.73
CA SER A 31 0.37 -8.24 5.69
C SER A 31 -0.32 -8.67 4.39
N GLY A 32 0.41 -8.74 3.28
CA GLY A 32 -0.13 -9.06 1.95
C GLY A 32 -1.24 -8.11 1.47
N LEU A 33 -1.36 -6.90 2.07
CA LEU A 33 -2.41 -5.94 1.73
C LEU A 33 -2.10 -5.29 0.39
N ASP A 34 -2.95 -5.55 -0.60
CA ASP A 34 -2.90 -4.94 -1.93
C ASP A 34 -4.11 -4.00 -2.14
N GLN A 35 -4.10 -2.90 -1.39
CA GLN A 35 -5.18 -1.93 -1.40
C GLN A 35 -4.67 -0.54 -1.05
N TYR A 36 -5.45 0.46 -1.40
CA TYR A 36 -5.24 1.84 -0.99
C TYR A 36 -5.98 2.12 0.31
N LEU A 37 -5.33 2.87 1.20
CA LEU A 37 -5.92 3.47 2.37
C LEU A 37 -6.11 4.96 2.09
N VAL A 38 -7.34 5.44 2.20
CA VAL A 38 -7.71 6.84 2.00
C VAL A 38 -8.03 7.43 3.35
N HIS A 39 -7.29 8.43 3.78
CA HIS A 39 -7.53 9.18 4.99
C HIS A 39 -8.17 10.53 4.68
N VAL A 40 -9.40 10.72 5.12
CA VAL A 40 -10.06 12.02 5.17
C VAL A 40 -9.81 12.62 6.55
N LEU A 41 -9.03 13.68 6.62
CA LEU A 41 -8.68 14.32 7.88
C LEU A 41 -9.82 15.25 8.32
N VAL A 42 -10.56 14.85 9.34
CA VAL A 42 -11.60 15.69 9.94
C VAL A 42 -10.96 16.74 10.87
N ALA A 43 -9.98 16.29 11.65
CA ALA A 43 -9.14 17.14 12.51
C ALA A 43 -7.72 16.55 12.61
N GLY A 44 -6.75 17.39 12.96
CA GLY A 44 -5.34 17.00 13.04
C GLY A 44 -4.59 17.10 11.71
N SER A 45 -3.41 16.51 11.64
CA SER A 45 -2.53 16.54 10.47
C SER A 45 -1.75 15.24 10.30
N ILE A 46 -1.24 15.03 9.08
CA ILE A 46 -0.28 13.98 8.73
C ILE A 46 0.96 14.63 8.17
N HIS A 47 2.13 14.23 8.65
CA HIS A 47 3.45 14.61 8.11
C HIS A 47 4.32 13.37 8.02
N GLY A 48 5.00 13.18 6.91
CA GLY A 48 5.91 12.07 6.80
C GLY A 48 6.47 11.81 5.42
N ASP A 49 7.29 10.76 5.36
CA ASP A 49 7.91 10.26 4.15
C ASP A 49 7.09 9.09 3.60
N PHE A 50 6.71 9.21 2.33
CA PHE A 50 5.94 8.22 1.59
C PHE A 50 6.76 7.77 0.37
N ASP A 51 7.70 6.85 0.61
CA ASP A 51 8.58 6.29 -0.42
C ASP A 51 9.38 7.41 -1.13
N ASP A 52 10.22 8.10 -0.32
CA ASP A 52 11.06 9.26 -0.72
C ASP A 52 10.27 10.53 -1.11
N ARG A 53 9.02 10.66 -0.66
CA ARG A 53 8.19 11.86 -0.85
C ARG A 53 7.81 12.46 0.48
N ASP A 54 8.14 13.72 0.70
CA ASP A 54 7.65 14.47 1.85
C ASP A 54 6.19 14.85 1.65
N VAL A 55 5.32 14.36 2.53
CA VAL A 55 3.87 14.50 2.45
C VAL A 55 3.34 15.19 3.68
N THR A 56 2.56 16.25 3.46
CA THR A 56 1.86 16.98 4.50
C THR A 56 0.39 17.15 4.13
N ALA A 57 -0.50 16.76 5.04
CA ALA A 57 -1.94 16.97 4.91
C ALA A 57 -2.52 17.47 6.24
N GLY A 58 -3.32 18.52 6.16
CA GLY A 58 -4.05 19.10 7.30
C GLY A 58 -5.53 18.76 7.30
N ALA A 59 -6.26 19.28 8.30
CA ALA A 59 -7.70 19.10 8.42
C ALA A 59 -8.45 19.53 7.15
N GLY A 60 -9.42 18.75 6.71
CA GLY A 60 -10.15 18.89 5.45
C GLY A 60 -9.46 18.28 4.23
N GLY A 61 -8.19 17.90 4.34
CA GLY A 61 -7.45 17.23 3.26
C GLY A 61 -7.75 15.73 3.18
N ILE A 62 -7.45 15.14 2.02
CA ILE A 62 -7.60 13.70 1.78
C ILE A 62 -6.24 13.17 1.31
N CYS A 63 -5.69 12.22 2.06
CA CYS A 63 -4.40 11.59 1.78
C CYS A 63 -4.60 10.15 1.29
N PHE A 64 -3.92 9.77 0.20
CA PHE A 64 -3.95 8.44 -0.40
C PHE A 64 -2.66 7.68 -0.08
N ILE A 65 -2.80 6.49 0.47
CA ILE A 65 -1.69 5.65 0.92
C ILE A 65 -1.79 4.29 0.26
N ASP A 66 -0.80 3.93 -0.54
CA ASP A 66 -0.69 2.57 -1.08
C ASP A 66 -0.12 1.64 -0.01
N LEU A 67 -0.92 0.65 0.44
CA LEU A 67 -0.49 -0.30 1.48
C LEU A 67 0.51 -1.35 0.97
N ALA A 68 0.77 -1.41 -0.31
CA ALA A 68 1.85 -2.22 -0.87
C ALA A 68 3.20 -1.46 -0.95
N ARG A 69 3.27 -0.21 -0.46
CA ARG A 69 4.49 0.63 -0.48
C ARG A 69 4.92 1.06 0.92
N PRO A 70 6.23 1.31 1.12
CA PRO A 70 6.73 1.78 2.40
C PRO A 70 6.31 3.23 2.66
N TYR A 71 6.05 3.54 3.93
CA TYR A 71 5.91 4.91 4.40
C TYR A 71 6.20 4.99 5.88
N GLN A 72 6.55 6.17 6.34
CA GLN A 72 6.60 6.53 7.74
C GLN A 72 6.00 7.92 7.94
N CYS A 73 5.09 8.04 8.89
CA CYS A 73 4.47 9.33 9.17
C CYS A 73 4.19 9.52 10.64
N ARG A 74 4.08 10.79 11.02
CA ARG A 74 3.54 11.25 12.27
C ARG A 74 2.16 11.83 12.00
N VAL A 75 1.21 11.51 12.86
CA VAL A 75 -0.11 12.13 12.89
C VAL A 75 -0.28 12.86 14.21
N ASP A 76 -0.81 14.06 14.17
CA ASP A 76 -1.19 14.79 15.37
C ASP A 76 -2.55 14.30 15.88
N ALA A 77 -2.84 14.57 17.16
CA ALA A 77 -4.14 14.20 17.75
C ALA A 77 -5.29 14.76 16.90
N GLY A 78 -6.30 13.96 16.65
CA GLY A 78 -7.37 14.37 15.76
C GLY A 78 -8.44 13.31 15.51
N GLU A 79 -9.17 13.54 14.43
CA GLU A 79 -10.21 12.65 13.92
C GLU A 79 -10.04 12.44 12.42
N ARG A 80 -10.22 11.22 11.97
CA ARG A 80 -10.21 10.87 10.56
C ARG A 80 -11.31 9.86 10.22
N LEU A 81 -11.78 9.97 9.00
CA LEU A 81 -12.49 8.91 8.32
C LEU A 81 -11.47 8.15 7.47
N ALA A 82 -11.36 6.85 7.67
CA ALA A 82 -10.46 5.98 6.93
C ALA A 82 -11.27 5.05 6.03
N MET A 83 -10.88 4.96 4.76
CA MET A 83 -11.48 4.06 3.80
C MET A 83 -10.40 3.21 3.15
N THR A 84 -10.64 1.89 3.03
CA THR A 84 -9.78 1.02 2.21
C THR A 84 -10.48 0.67 0.91
N ILE A 85 -9.72 0.75 -0.18
CA ILE A 85 -10.19 0.48 -1.54
C ILE A 85 -9.25 -0.56 -2.16
N PRO A 86 -9.75 -1.71 -2.65
CA PRO A 86 -8.93 -2.66 -3.41
C PRO A 86 -8.24 -1.97 -4.58
N ARG A 87 -6.96 -2.32 -4.82
CA ARG A 87 -6.17 -1.74 -5.91
C ARG A 87 -6.90 -1.81 -7.25
N ALA A 88 -7.49 -2.96 -7.58
CA ALA A 88 -8.21 -3.16 -8.82
C ALA A 88 -9.35 -2.14 -9.06
N ASN A 89 -9.95 -1.59 -8.01
CA ASN A 89 -11.00 -0.57 -8.12
C ASN A 89 -10.40 0.80 -8.44
N ILE A 90 -9.29 1.15 -7.80
CA ILE A 90 -8.56 2.40 -8.09
C ILE A 90 -7.96 2.37 -9.50
N ASP A 91 -7.37 1.25 -9.91
CA ASP A 91 -6.76 1.10 -11.24
C ASP A 91 -7.79 1.23 -12.36
N LYS A 92 -9.04 0.81 -12.15
CA LYS A 92 -10.15 1.06 -13.10
C LYS A 92 -10.47 2.54 -13.27
N ILE A 93 -10.32 3.33 -12.19
CA ILE A 93 -10.64 4.77 -12.19
C ILE A 93 -9.49 5.58 -12.79
N LEU A 94 -8.26 5.24 -12.43
CA LEU A 94 -7.07 6.06 -12.70
C LEU A 94 -6.11 5.48 -13.72
N GLY A 95 -6.31 4.22 -14.13
CA GLY A 95 -5.28 3.46 -14.82
C GLY A 95 -4.08 3.25 -13.89
N ALA A 96 -2.88 3.25 -14.47
CA ALA A 96 -1.64 3.02 -13.72
C ALA A 96 -1.05 4.30 -13.05
N ARG A 97 -1.89 5.25 -12.66
CA ARG A 97 -1.43 6.48 -12.01
C ARG A 97 -0.96 6.17 -10.58
N ASP A 98 0.23 6.65 -10.25
CA ASP A 98 0.74 6.58 -8.89
C ASP A 98 0.09 7.67 -8.02
N ILE A 99 -0.62 7.23 -6.97
CA ILE A 99 -1.28 8.10 -5.99
C ILE A 99 -0.78 7.88 -4.57
N HIS A 100 0.33 7.13 -4.38
CA HIS A 100 0.91 6.97 -3.06
C HIS A 100 1.46 8.31 -2.55
N GLY A 101 0.99 8.75 -1.38
CA GLY A 101 1.34 10.06 -0.83
C GLY A 101 0.64 11.25 -1.51
N LEU A 102 -0.30 11.01 -2.44
CA LEU A 102 -1.10 12.09 -3.01
C LEU A 102 -2.01 12.72 -1.96
N VAL A 103 -2.02 14.05 -1.92
CA VAL A 103 -2.91 14.83 -1.05
C VAL A 103 -3.82 15.69 -1.89
N LEU A 104 -5.12 15.50 -1.72
CA LEU A 104 -6.12 16.49 -2.17
C LEU A 104 -6.25 17.55 -1.08
N GLN A 105 -5.85 18.78 -1.42
CA GLN A 105 -5.82 19.90 -0.47
C GLN A 105 -7.22 20.37 -0.08
N ALA A 106 -7.41 20.72 1.19
CA ALA A 106 -8.69 21.17 1.77
C ALA A 106 -9.30 22.41 1.05
N GLY A 107 -8.46 23.28 0.50
CA GLY A 107 -8.89 24.48 -0.22
C GLY A 107 -9.56 24.20 -1.58
N ASN A 108 -9.41 22.99 -2.13
CA ASN A 108 -10.02 22.64 -3.41
C ASN A 108 -11.51 22.32 -3.23
N PRO A 109 -12.42 22.95 -4.01
CA PRO A 109 -13.87 22.70 -3.93
C PRO A 109 -14.25 21.22 -4.10
N MET A 110 -13.59 20.49 -5.02
CA MET A 110 -13.84 19.07 -5.23
C MET A 110 -13.42 18.22 -4.03
N THR A 111 -12.33 18.59 -3.35
CA THR A 111 -11.89 17.92 -2.11
C THR A 111 -12.93 18.10 -1.00
N ARG A 112 -13.49 19.30 -0.87
CA ARG A 112 -14.56 19.56 0.10
C ARG A 112 -15.80 18.74 -0.18
N LEU A 113 -16.25 18.71 -1.45
CA LEU A 113 -17.40 17.90 -1.87
C LEU A 113 -17.19 16.43 -1.59
N LEU A 114 -16.01 15.89 -1.94
CA LEU A 114 -15.67 14.50 -1.70
C LEU A 114 -15.61 14.17 -0.20
N LYS A 115 -15.02 15.06 0.61
CA LYS A 115 -14.99 14.91 2.07
C LYS A 115 -16.41 14.88 2.65
N ASP A 116 -17.24 15.86 2.29
CA ASP A 116 -18.61 15.99 2.81
C ASP A 116 -19.46 14.78 2.38
N TYR A 117 -19.28 14.30 1.15
CA TYR A 117 -19.91 13.07 0.67
C TYR A 117 -19.50 11.86 1.50
N LEU A 118 -18.20 11.66 1.74
CA LEU A 118 -17.68 10.52 2.52
C LEU A 118 -18.17 10.56 3.98
N CYS A 119 -18.21 11.75 4.59
CA CYS A 119 -18.73 11.92 5.95
C CYS A 119 -20.24 11.62 6.01
N GLY A 120 -21.02 12.15 5.07
CA GLY A 120 -22.45 11.89 4.95
C GLY A 120 -22.75 10.42 4.69
N PHE A 121 -22.02 9.81 3.74
CA PHE A 121 -22.15 8.38 3.43
C PHE A 121 -21.84 7.50 4.66
N HIS A 122 -20.76 7.80 5.38
CA HIS A 122 -20.44 7.10 6.62
C HIS A 122 -21.55 7.20 7.66
N ALA A 123 -22.16 8.37 7.82
CA ALA A 123 -23.23 8.59 8.80
C ALA A 123 -24.48 7.77 8.51
N VAL A 124 -24.86 7.60 7.23
CA VAL A 124 -26.09 6.91 6.81
C VAL A 124 -25.88 5.45 6.38
N SER A 125 -24.65 4.99 6.18
CA SER A 125 -24.31 3.68 5.59
C SER A 125 -24.93 2.47 6.31
N GLY A 126 -25.37 2.62 7.54
CA GLY A 126 -26.07 1.56 8.27
C GLY A 126 -27.59 1.53 8.07
N GLN A 127 -28.13 2.48 7.31
CA GLN A 127 -29.56 2.67 7.08
C GLN A 127 -29.93 2.45 5.61
N LEU A 128 -28.93 2.36 4.74
CA LEU A 128 -29.13 2.15 3.31
C LEU A 128 -29.49 0.68 3.01
N SER A 129 -30.37 0.49 2.04
CA SER A 129 -30.62 -0.80 1.40
C SER A 129 -29.46 -1.19 0.49
N ALA A 130 -29.37 -2.46 0.10
CA ALA A 130 -28.31 -2.95 -0.78
C ALA A 130 -28.25 -2.21 -2.14
N SER A 131 -29.39 -1.80 -2.69
CA SER A 131 -29.44 -1.03 -3.95
C SER A 131 -28.96 0.41 -3.76
N GLU A 132 -29.28 1.04 -2.63
CA GLU A 132 -28.80 2.38 -2.28
C GLU A 132 -27.30 2.38 -1.99
N ASP A 133 -26.76 1.33 -1.35
CA ASP A 133 -25.31 1.16 -1.16
C ASP A 133 -24.58 1.11 -2.50
N VAL A 134 -25.10 0.37 -3.49
CA VAL A 134 -24.50 0.32 -4.84
C VAL A 134 -24.51 1.70 -5.49
N ALA A 135 -25.64 2.40 -5.47
CA ALA A 135 -25.74 3.74 -6.06
C ALA A 135 -24.80 4.74 -5.37
N ALA A 136 -24.69 4.66 -4.04
CA ALA A 136 -23.76 5.50 -3.29
C ALA A 136 -22.27 5.19 -3.64
N LEU A 137 -21.91 3.92 -3.83
CA LEU A 137 -20.56 3.54 -4.25
C LEU A 137 -20.24 4.01 -5.67
N GLU A 138 -21.20 3.99 -6.58
CA GLU A 138 -21.05 4.55 -7.94
C GLU A 138 -20.81 6.06 -7.88
N ALA A 139 -21.60 6.78 -7.08
CA ALA A 139 -21.42 8.22 -6.88
C ALA A 139 -20.04 8.53 -6.25
N LEU A 140 -19.59 7.77 -5.26
CA LEU A 140 -18.25 7.88 -4.69
C LEU A 140 -17.17 7.69 -5.76
N THR A 141 -17.33 6.68 -6.60
CA THR A 141 -16.38 6.39 -7.70
C THR A 141 -16.27 7.56 -8.66
N ALA A 142 -17.39 8.17 -9.05
CA ALA A 142 -17.42 9.34 -9.92
C ALA A 142 -16.74 10.56 -9.27
N LEU A 143 -17.01 10.83 -7.99
CA LEU A 143 -16.39 11.92 -7.24
C LEU A 143 -14.87 11.72 -7.06
N LEU A 144 -14.44 10.50 -6.74
CA LEU A 144 -13.02 10.15 -6.66
C LEU A 144 -12.32 10.36 -7.99
N SER A 145 -12.92 9.89 -9.09
CA SER A 145 -12.39 10.06 -10.43
C SER A 145 -12.20 11.55 -10.77
N ALA A 146 -13.22 12.38 -10.53
CA ALA A 146 -13.17 13.81 -10.78
C ALA A 146 -12.14 14.52 -9.88
N GLY A 147 -12.09 14.19 -8.59
CA GLY A 147 -11.12 14.76 -7.63
C GLY A 147 -9.68 14.42 -8.00
N LEU A 148 -9.44 13.19 -8.40
CA LEU A 148 -8.11 12.71 -8.76
C LEU A 148 -7.67 13.15 -10.17
N ALA A 149 -8.60 13.36 -11.11
CA ALA A 149 -8.27 13.88 -12.44
C ALA A 149 -7.66 15.28 -12.38
N ASN A 150 -8.16 16.13 -11.46
CA ASN A 150 -7.72 17.51 -11.28
C ASN A 150 -6.58 17.65 -10.25
N ALA A 151 -6.22 16.59 -9.55
CA ALA A 151 -5.06 16.63 -8.68
C ALA A 151 -3.81 16.85 -9.54
N ALA A 152 -2.96 17.80 -9.13
CA ALA A 152 -1.69 18.02 -9.82
C ALA A 152 -0.97 16.68 -10.00
N PRO A 153 -0.41 16.38 -11.19
CA PRO A 153 0.44 15.22 -11.34
C PRO A 153 1.52 15.34 -10.27
N ILE A 154 1.72 14.29 -9.50
CA ILE A 154 2.91 14.19 -8.63
C ILE A 154 4.06 14.49 -9.58
N GLN A 155 4.78 15.59 -9.31
CA GLN A 155 5.85 16.08 -10.19
C GLN A 155 6.96 15.03 -10.24
N ASN A 156 6.87 14.16 -11.20
CA ASN A 156 7.98 13.33 -11.63
C ASN A 156 7.85 13.25 -13.15
N ALA A 157 8.86 13.70 -13.85
CA ALA A 157 9.18 13.70 -15.27
C ALA A 157 8.06 13.37 -16.28
N PRO A 158 8.11 13.87 -17.52
CA PRO A 158 7.05 13.70 -18.52
C PRO A 158 6.98 12.25 -19.02
N ASP A 159 6.44 11.36 -18.17
CA ASP A 159 6.07 10.04 -18.61
C ASP A 159 4.84 10.20 -19.54
N SER A 160 5.05 9.91 -20.81
CA SER A 160 3.95 9.85 -21.77
C SER A 160 2.88 8.85 -21.27
N LEU A 161 1.62 9.06 -21.63
CA LEU A 161 0.54 8.10 -21.36
C LEU A 161 0.93 6.67 -21.76
N LEU A 162 1.71 6.55 -22.85
CA LEU A 162 2.27 5.28 -23.33
C LEU A 162 3.27 4.68 -22.33
N GLY A 163 4.13 5.49 -21.69
CA GLY A 163 5.09 5.02 -20.69
C GLY A 163 4.40 4.49 -19.44
N ARG A 164 3.33 5.14 -18.98
CA ARG A 164 2.53 4.67 -17.84
C ARG A 164 1.81 3.36 -18.14
N ALA A 165 1.18 3.25 -19.29
CA ALA A 165 0.52 2.01 -19.73
C ALA A 165 1.53 0.86 -19.85
N LEU A 166 2.71 1.12 -20.40
CA LEU A 166 3.80 0.16 -20.47
C LEU A 166 4.26 -0.26 -19.08
N ARG A 167 4.47 0.69 -18.17
CA ARG A 167 4.86 0.42 -16.78
C ARG A 167 3.88 -0.53 -16.09
N ALA A 168 2.58 -0.25 -16.15
CA ALA A 168 1.55 -1.09 -15.56
C ALA A 168 1.56 -2.51 -16.12
N ARG A 169 1.64 -2.65 -17.45
CA ARG A 169 1.66 -3.96 -18.13
C ARG A 169 2.92 -4.76 -17.77
N VAL A 170 4.07 -4.09 -17.69
CA VAL A 170 5.33 -4.72 -17.33
C VAL A 170 5.30 -5.18 -15.88
N LEU A 171 4.81 -4.36 -14.93
CA LEU A 171 4.69 -4.72 -13.53
C LEU A 171 3.74 -5.90 -13.33
N ALA A 172 2.57 -5.89 -13.95
CA ALA A 172 1.62 -7.01 -13.91
C ALA A 172 2.25 -8.30 -14.47
N TYR A 173 3.00 -8.21 -15.56
CA TYR A 173 3.71 -9.35 -16.12
C TYR A 173 4.76 -9.91 -15.13
N ILE A 174 5.54 -9.03 -14.50
CA ILE A 174 6.55 -9.42 -13.49
C ILE A 174 5.86 -10.17 -12.35
N ASP A 175 4.75 -9.66 -11.81
CA ASP A 175 4.03 -10.25 -10.69
C ASP A 175 3.54 -11.68 -10.98
N HIS A 176 3.12 -11.95 -12.21
CA HIS A 176 2.67 -13.29 -12.62
C HIS A 176 3.83 -14.26 -12.94
N HIS A 177 5.06 -13.76 -13.11
CA HIS A 177 6.18 -14.56 -13.62
C HIS A 177 7.39 -14.57 -12.68
N LEU A 178 7.23 -14.19 -11.40
CA LEU A 178 8.34 -14.06 -10.43
C LEU A 178 9.18 -15.34 -10.26
N ALA A 179 8.55 -16.51 -10.40
CA ALA A 179 9.22 -17.79 -10.30
C ALA A 179 9.98 -18.21 -11.58
N GLN A 180 9.83 -17.50 -12.69
CA GLN A 180 10.54 -17.83 -13.92
C GLN A 180 12.01 -17.42 -13.82
N PRO A 181 12.98 -18.35 -14.01
CA PRO A 181 14.41 -18.02 -13.95
C PRO A 181 14.84 -16.98 -14.97
N GLU A 182 14.22 -17.00 -16.16
CA GLU A 182 14.53 -16.11 -17.28
C GLU A 182 13.96 -14.71 -17.13
N LEU A 183 13.10 -14.47 -16.11
CA LEU A 183 12.52 -13.16 -15.89
C LEU A 183 13.64 -12.13 -15.58
N GLY A 184 13.86 -11.26 -16.54
CA GLY A 184 14.89 -10.23 -16.51
C GLY A 184 14.59 -9.12 -17.52
N PRO A 185 15.42 -8.06 -17.54
CA PRO A 185 15.23 -6.96 -18.48
C PRO A 185 15.18 -7.40 -19.93
N GLU A 186 15.98 -8.39 -20.34
CA GLU A 186 16.07 -8.90 -21.70
C GLU A 186 14.75 -9.52 -22.14
N LEU A 187 14.16 -10.39 -21.32
CA LEU A 187 12.85 -10.99 -21.57
C LEU A 187 11.76 -9.92 -21.69
N LEU A 188 11.80 -8.91 -20.83
CA LEU A 188 10.83 -7.82 -20.84
C LEU A 188 10.94 -6.96 -22.09
N MET A 189 12.18 -6.65 -22.54
CA MET A 189 12.41 -5.93 -23.79
C MET A 189 11.82 -6.69 -25.01
N GLN A 190 12.06 -7.99 -25.07
CA GLN A 190 11.53 -8.84 -26.13
C GLN A 190 10.00 -8.93 -26.07
N ARG A 191 9.45 -9.22 -24.89
CA ARG A 191 8.01 -9.43 -24.68
C ARG A 191 7.17 -8.18 -24.97
N PHE A 192 7.68 -7.00 -24.60
CA PHE A 192 6.97 -5.73 -24.79
C PHE A 192 7.43 -4.94 -26.03
N ARG A 193 8.40 -5.48 -26.80
CA ARG A 193 8.97 -4.86 -28.00
C ARG A 193 9.45 -3.43 -27.74
N VAL A 194 10.19 -3.23 -26.66
CA VAL A 194 10.74 -1.94 -26.27
C VAL A 194 12.27 -1.98 -26.25
N SER A 195 12.88 -0.84 -26.57
CA SER A 195 14.34 -0.71 -26.49
C SER A 195 14.80 -0.68 -25.01
N ARG A 196 16.07 -1.03 -24.79
CA ARG A 196 16.70 -0.96 -23.48
C ARG A 196 16.59 0.44 -22.88
N ALA A 197 16.92 1.45 -23.66
CA ALA A 197 16.85 2.85 -23.21
C ALA A 197 15.44 3.25 -22.78
N HIS A 198 14.41 2.80 -23.50
CA HIS A 198 13.01 3.10 -23.15
C HIS A 198 12.60 2.37 -21.88
N LEU A 199 12.88 1.06 -21.74
CA LEU A 199 12.57 0.30 -20.54
C LEU A 199 13.23 0.90 -19.30
N TYR A 200 14.55 1.18 -19.39
CA TYR A 200 15.28 1.74 -18.24
C TYR A 200 14.80 3.14 -17.87
N ARG A 201 14.45 3.98 -18.83
CA ARG A 201 13.91 5.32 -18.57
C ARG A 201 12.55 5.25 -17.85
N VAL A 202 11.64 4.36 -18.28
CA VAL A 202 10.30 4.17 -17.69
C VAL A 202 10.40 3.71 -16.22
N PHE A 203 11.46 3.00 -15.86
CA PHE A 203 11.65 2.46 -14.52
C PHE A 203 12.79 3.13 -13.73
N ALA A 204 13.39 4.21 -14.23
CA ALA A 204 14.52 4.89 -13.59
C ALA A 204 14.18 5.38 -12.18
N GLU A 205 13.02 6.02 -12.04
CA GLU A 205 12.55 6.57 -10.75
C GLU A 205 12.26 5.50 -9.69
N LEU A 206 12.06 4.26 -10.11
CA LEU A 206 11.80 3.13 -9.22
C LEU A 206 13.06 2.31 -8.90
N GLY A 207 14.24 2.91 -9.11
CA GLY A 207 15.52 2.24 -8.89
C GLY A 207 15.93 1.27 -10.02
N GLY A 208 15.19 1.27 -11.15
CA GLY A 208 15.46 0.45 -12.31
C GLY A 208 14.79 -0.93 -12.29
N ILE A 209 14.52 -1.46 -13.49
CA ILE A 209 13.71 -2.67 -13.68
C ILE A 209 14.32 -3.91 -13.01
N ALA A 210 15.65 -4.08 -13.01
CA ALA A 210 16.33 -5.21 -12.37
C ALA A 210 16.17 -5.16 -10.83
N HIS A 211 16.22 -3.95 -10.26
CA HIS A 211 15.97 -3.74 -8.83
C HIS A 211 14.54 -4.12 -8.46
N ILE A 212 13.56 -3.70 -9.25
CA ILE A 212 12.14 -4.03 -9.04
C ILE A 212 11.92 -5.54 -9.06
N ILE A 213 12.43 -6.25 -10.07
CA ILE A 213 12.32 -7.71 -10.14
C ILE A 213 12.92 -8.37 -8.89
N LYS A 214 14.12 -7.93 -8.48
CA LYS A 214 14.78 -8.43 -7.27
C LYS A 214 13.93 -8.18 -6.02
N CYS A 215 13.40 -6.98 -5.85
CA CYS A 215 12.55 -6.63 -4.71
C CYS A 215 11.28 -7.47 -4.67
N LYS A 216 10.54 -7.57 -5.78
CA LYS A 216 9.31 -8.38 -5.88
C LYS A 216 9.57 -9.87 -5.63
N ARG A 217 10.68 -10.41 -6.11
CA ARG A 217 11.11 -11.77 -5.80
C ARG A 217 11.40 -11.98 -4.32
N LEU A 218 12.05 -11.01 -3.66
CA LEU A 218 12.27 -11.06 -2.21
C LEU A 218 10.95 -10.99 -1.44
N ASP A 219 10.01 -10.16 -1.86
CA ASP A 219 8.69 -10.03 -1.23
C ASP A 219 7.89 -11.33 -1.36
N ALA A 220 7.89 -11.94 -2.54
CA ALA A 220 7.24 -13.23 -2.78
C ALA A 220 7.91 -14.36 -1.98
N ALA A 221 9.24 -14.36 -1.87
CA ALA A 221 9.99 -15.31 -1.05
C ALA A 221 9.65 -15.13 0.44
N TYR A 222 9.58 -13.89 0.93
CA TYR A 222 9.17 -13.59 2.30
C TYR A 222 7.77 -14.14 2.57
N ALA A 223 6.78 -13.78 1.74
CA ALA A 223 5.40 -14.23 1.89
C ALA A 223 5.30 -15.77 1.95
N ARG A 224 6.07 -16.47 1.10
CA ARG A 224 6.13 -17.95 1.11
C ARG A 224 6.82 -18.52 2.33
N ILE A 225 7.89 -17.89 2.84
CA ILE A 225 8.64 -18.33 4.02
C ILE A 225 7.80 -18.24 5.29
N VAL A 226 6.98 -17.19 5.42
CA VAL A 226 6.14 -16.95 6.61
C VAL A 226 4.78 -17.65 6.53
N ASP A 227 4.38 -18.16 5.37
CA ASP A 227 3.11 -18.87 5.20
C ASP A 227 3.16 -20.24 5.90
N PRO A 228 2.25 -20.51 6.87
CA PRO A 228 2.20 -21.81 7.57
C PRO A 228 2.05 -23.02 6.65
N ARG A 229 1.40 -22.85 5.50
CA ARG A 229 1.24 -23.92 4.48
C ARG A 229 2.58 -24.36 3.88
N HIS A 230 3.58 -23.50 3.95
CA HIS A 230 4.93 -23.72 3.43
C HIS A 230 6.00 -23.90 4.54
N ALA A 231 5.59 -24.05 5.79
CA ALA A 231 6.49 -24.12 6.95
C ALA A 231 7.57 -25.24 6.84
N ARG A 232 7.24 -26.33 6.15
CA ARG A 232 8.16 -27.49 5.95
C ARG A 232 9.14 -27.30 4.80
N HIS A 233 8.97 -26.27 3.94
CA HIS A 233 9.88 -26.06 2.82
C HIS A 233 11.18 -25.40 3.29
N PRO A 234 12.34 -25.95 2.94
CA PRO A 234 13.62 -25.30 3.23
C PRO A 234 13.70 -23.90 2.63
N VAL A 235 14.27 -22.95 3.37
CA VAL A 235 14.48 -21.57 2.90
C VAL A 235 15.25 -21.51 1.57
N GLY A 236 16.26 -22.39 1.42
CA GLY A 236 17.03 -22.48 0.17
C GLY A 236 16.20 -22.90 -1.05
N GLN A 237 15.20 -23.77 -0.87
CA GLN A 237 14.28 -24.14 -1.96
C GLN A 237 13.38 -22.97 -2.34
N THR A 238 12.91 -22.20 -1.35
CA THR A 238 12.12 -21.00 -1.62
C THR A 238 12.95 -19.94 -2.34
N ALA A 239 14.21 -19.75 -1.94
CA ALA A 239 15.12 -18.83 -2.62
C ALA A 239 15.35 -19.26 -4.09
N ALA A 240 15.64 -20.54 -4.32
CA ALA A 240 15.84 -21.09 -5.66
C ALA A 240 14.58 -20.95 -6.54
N HIS A 241 13.38 -21.20 -5.98
CA HIS A 241 12.11 -21.06 -6.66
C HIS A 241 11.89 -19.64 -7.21
N PHE A 242 12.33 -18.61 -6.49
CA PHE A 242 12.27 -17.22 -6.92
C PHE A 242 13.56 -16.74 -7.62
N GLY A 243 14.36 -17.65 -8.15
CA GLY A 243 15.50 -17.33 -9.03
C GLY A 243 16.77 -16.87 -8.30
N PHE A 244 16.88 -17.08 -6.99
CA PHE A 244 18.11 -16.81 -6.24
C PHE A 244 19.01 -18.07 -6.24
N ARG A 245 20.04 -18.06 -7.07
CA ARG A 245 20.97 -19.19 -7.23
C ARG A 245 21.97 -19.32 -6.07
N ASP A 246 22.27 -18.19 -5.40
CA ASP A 246 23.25 -18.13 -4.31
C ASP A 246 22.52 -17.87 -2.98
N PRO A 247 22.51 -18.85 -2.06
CA PRO A 247 21.87 -18.72 -0.77
C PRO A 247 22.45 -17.60 0.11
N ALA A 248 23.76 -17.33 0.03
CA ALA A 248 24.40 -16.30 0.82
C ALA A 248 23.99 -14.91 0.33
N ARG A 249 23.96 -14.70 -0.99
CA ARG A 249 23.46 -13.47 -1.60
C ARG A 249 21.96 -13.25 -1.33
N PHE A 250 21.16 -14.32 -1.38
CA PHE A 250 19.76 -14.26 -0.99
C PHE A 250 19.62 -13.81 0.46
N ARG A 251 20.30 -14.47 1.41
CA ARG A 251 20.25 -14.13 2.83
C ARG A 251 20.63 -12.66 3.08
N LYS A 252 21.75 -12.20 2.47
CA LYS A 252 22.19 -10.81 2.58
C LYS A 252 21.15 -9.83 2.04
N ALA A 253 20.58 -10.09 0.87
CA ALA A 253 19.56 -9.25 0.25
C ALA A 253 18.26 -9.25 1.07
N PHE A 254 17.88 -10.40 1.62
CA PHE A 254 16.71 -10.58 2.47
C PHE A 254 16.86 -9.76 3.76
N ILE A 255 17.98 -9.89 4.49
CA ILE A 255 18.26 -9.13 5.70
C ILE A 255 18.30 -7.62 5.40
N SER A 256 18.94 -7.22 4.30
CA SER A 256 18.98 -5.81 3.89
C SER A 256 17.58 -5.22 3.65
N ARG A 257 16.63 -6.04 3.14
CA ARG A 257 15.28 -5.59 2.83
C ARG A 257 14.33 -5.65 4.02
N PHE A 258 14.42 -6.69 4.84
CA PHE A 258 13.44 -6.99 5.87
C PHE A 258 13.97 -6.81 7.30
N GLY A 259 15.26 -6.58 7.48
CA GLY A 259 15.89 -6.37 8.78
C GLY A 259 16.09 -7.65 9.62
N VAL A 260 15.62 -8.79 9.14
CA VAL A 260 15.68 -10.10 9.82
C VAL A 260 16.13 -11.20 8.88
N ALA A 261 16.71 -12.28 9.41
CA ALA A 261 17.06 -13.43 8.59
C ALA A 261 15.81 -14.23 8.17
N PRO A 262 15.86 -14.99 7.04
CA PRO A 262 14.71 -15.73 6.56
C PRO A 262 14.12 -16.72 7.58
N ASP A 263 14.99 -17.43 8.33
CA ASP A 263 14.58 -18.38 9.36
C ASP A 263 13.96 -17.68 10.56
N GLU A 264 14.53 -16.53 10.96
CA GLU A 264 13.99 -15.68 12.02
C GLU A 264 12.62 -15.11 11.65
N ALA A 265 12.43 -14.66 10.39
CA ALA A 265 11.15 -14.20 9.90
C ALA A 265 10.07 -15.28 10.00
N ARG A 266 10.40 -16.53 9.67
CA ARG A 266 9.51 -17.68 9.83
C ARG A 266 9.12 -17.92 11.27
N GLU A 267 10.08 -17.92 12.18
CA GLU A 267 9.84 -18.17 13.60
C GLU A 267 9.03 -17.04 14.24
N GLN A 268 9.35 -15.79 13.95
CA GLN A 268 8.58 -14.65 14.44
C GLN A 268 7.11 -14.73 13.99
N CYS A 269 6.84 -15.13 12.75
CA CYS A 269 5.47 -15.27 12.26
C CYS A 269 4.76 -16.45 12.95
N ARG A 270 5.45 -17.56 13.21
CA ARG A 270 4.91 -18.71 13.94
C ARG A 270 4.50 -18.35 15.37
N LEU A 271 5.29 -17.51 16.06
CA LEU A 271 5.02 -17.06 17.43
C LEU A 271 3.93 -15.97 17.48
N ALA A 272 3.73 -15.21 16.39
CA ALA A 272 2.78 -14.11 16.33
C ALA A 272 1.35 -14.52 15.93
N LEU A 273 1.13 -15.78 15.52
CA LEU A 273 -0.19 -16.27 15.12
C LEU A 273 -0.96 -16.78 16.35
N PRO A 274 -1.95 -16.00 16.89
CA PRO A 274 -3.07 -16.62 17.56
C PRO A 274 -3.93 -17.29 16.49
N ALA A 275 -4.35 -18.51 16.73
CA ALA A 275 -5.26 -19.24 15.85
C ALA A 275 -6.57 -18.45 15.66
N GLY A 276 -6.85 -18.01 14.45
CA GLY A 276 -8.18 -17.54 14.06
C GLY A 276 -8.30 -16.10 13.59
N ASP A 277 -8.75 -16.01 12.37
CA ASP A 277 -9.50 -14.92 11.72
C ASP A 277 -8.75 -13.86 10.93
N SER A 278 -8.69 -14.13 9.61
CA SER A 278 -8.17 -13.20 8.57
C SER A 278 -8.99 -11.91 8.43
N ARG A 279 -10.13 -11.79 9.12
CA ARG A 279 -11.04 -10.63 9.05
C ARG A 279 -10.59 -9.42 9.85
N ASN A 280 -9.49 -9.55 10.63
CA ASN A 280 -9.02 -8.50 11.55
C ASN A 280 -7.67 -7.85 11.16
N LEU A 281 -7.16 -8.08 9.95
CA LEU A 281 -5.85 -7.55 9.52
C LEU A 281 -5.78 -6.01 9.56
N LEU A 282 -6.87 -5.32 9.29
CA LEU A 282 -6.93 -3.86 9.41
C LEU A 282 -7.00 -3.40 10.87
N ALA A 283 -7.78 -4.09 11.70
CA ALA A 283 -7.83 -3.80 13.13
C ALA A 283 -6.48 -4.10 13.80
N SER A 284 -5.78 -5.16 13.42
CA SER A 284 -4.43 -5.46 13.91
C SER A 284 -3.38 -4.48 13.39
N HIS A 285 -3.51 -3.97 12.16
CA HIS A 285 -2.65 -2.90 11.65
C HIS A 285 -2.79 -1.62 12.50
N PHE A 286 -3.99 -1.26 12.90
CA PHE A 286 -4.23 -0.10 13.76
C PHE A 286 -3.92 -0.37 15.24
N SER A 287 -4.05 -1.61 15.73
CA SER A 287 -3.79 -1.98 17.13
C SER A 287 -2.32 -2.21 17.43
N ALA A 288 -1.55 -2.76 16.51
CA ALA A 288 -0.12 -3.07 16.71
C ALA A 288 0.76 -1.82 16.88
N HIS A 289 0.27 -0.63 16.54
CA HIS A 289 1.02 0.63 16.59
C HIS A 289 0.60 1.56 17.73
N SER A 290 -0.36 1.16 18.59
CA SER A 290 -0.81 1.94 19.76
C SER A 290 0.01 1.69 21.02
N HIS A 291 1.07 0.87 21.00
CA HIS A 291 1.95 0.61 22.12
C HIS A 291 3.18 1.55 22.14
N GLY A 292 2.93 2.86 22.22
CA GLY A 292 3.96 3.87 22.40
C GLY A 292 3.70 4.70 23.66
N HIS A 293 4.39 4.36 24.75
CA HIS A 293 4.58 5.15 25.98
C HIS A 293 3.34 5.52 26.82
N ARG A 294 2.97 4.58 27.70
CA ARG A 294 2.50 4.97 29.04
C ARG A 294 3.73 5.37 29.88
N GLN A 295 4.15 6.61 29.81
CA GLN A 295 4.87 7.23 30.93
C GLN A 295 3.84 7.98 31.74
N GLY A 296 3.46 7.38 32.87
CA GLY A 296 2.68 8.06 33.89
C GLY A 296 3.51 9.19 34.55
N PRO A 297 2.88 10.25 35.06
CA PRO A 297 3.56 11.29 35.78
C PRO A 297 4.10 10.72 37.09
N ARG A 298 5.40 10.84 37.33
CA ARG A 298 5.97 10.70 38.65
C ARG A 298 5.50 11.91 39.47
N ALA A 299 4.72 11.63 40.50
CA ALA A 299 4.46 12.58 41.59
C ALA A 299 5.76 12.89 42.31
N ALA A 300 6.02 14.16 42.52
CA ALA A 300 6.85 14.71 43.59
C ALA A 300 5.96 15.59 44.44
#